data_5c2132f53c2664e996992768476737eb
#
_entry.id   5c2132f53c2664e996992768476737eb
#
_cell.length_a   1.000
_cell.length_b   1.000
_cell.length_c   1.000
_cell.angle_alpha   90.00
_cell.angle_beta   90.00
_cell.angle_gamma   90.00
#
_symmetry.space_group_name_H-M   'P 1'
#
loop_
_entity.id
_entity.type
_entity.pdbx_description
1 polymer ?
#
loop_
_entity_poly.entity_id
_entity_poly.type
_entity_poly.pdbx_seq_one_letter_code
_entity_poly.pdbx_strand_id
1 'polypeptide(L)'
;MHRLLPVLLLLPLSAFAAGDLPTVGGIPIDFILFALTLLGVALFHHATLYVALTGLVTISLYKMLFTGFKTGVGVAGFVGHLGHEWVTIANLFCLLTGFALLARHFEKSHVPVILPKYLPDDWKGGFLMLVMVFVLSSFLDNIAAALIGGAMAHQLFKARVHIGYLAAIVAASNAGGAGSVVGDTTTTMMWIDGISPLIVLDAYVAAVV
;
A
#
# COMPACT_ATOMS: atom_id res chain seq x y z
N MET A 1 -38.74 -16.83 5.51
CA MET A 1 -37.53 -16.52 4.75
C MET A 1 -36.36 -17.50 4.97
N HIS A 2 -36.61 -18.77 5.35
CA HIS A 2 -35.55 -19.77 5.65
C HIS A 2 -35.41 -20.90 4.63
N ARG A 3 -36.00 -20.80 3.42
CA ARG A 3 -36.01 -21.90 2.45
C ARG A 3 -35.14 -21.71 1.20
N LEU A 4 -34.39 -20.59 1.08
CA LEU A 4 -33.51 -20.33 -0.06
C LEU A 4 -32.01 -20.66 0.21
N LEU A 5 -31.64 -20.90 1.47
CA LEU A 5 -30.27 -21.25 1.83
C LEU A 5 -29.75 -22.59 1.27
N PRO A 6 -30.60 -23.69 1.20
CA PRO A 6 -30.10 -24.98 0.69
C PRO A 6 -29.98 -25.04 -0.83
N VAL A 7 -30.64 -24.15 -1.59
CA VAL A 7 -30.54 -24.14 -3.06
C VAL A 7 -29.22 -23.52 -3.54
N LEU A 8 -28.63 -22.59 -2.77
CA LEU A 8 -27.33 -21.99 -3.09
C LEU A 8 -26.16 -22.97 -2.90
N LEU A 9 -26.33 -23.99 -2.06
CA LEU A 9 -25.32 -25.02 -1.75
C LEU A 9 -25.31 -26.19 -2.79
N LEU A 10 -26.24 -26.23 -3.71
CA LEU A 10 -26.38 -27.30 -4.72
C LEU A 10 -25.95 -26.87 -6.13
N LEU A 11 -25.42 -25.68 -6.32
CA LEU A 11 -24.78 -25.34 -7.58
C LEU A 11 -23.50 -26.18 -7.70
N PRO A 12 -23.35 -26.99 -8.77
CA PRO A 12 -22.17 -27.83 -8.92
C PRO A 12 -20.90 -26.92 -9.00
N LEU A 13 -20.04 -27.02 -8.00
CA LEU A 13 -18.72 -26.37 -7.95
C LEU A 13 -17.83 -26.70 -9.17
N SER A 14 -18.21 -27.68 -9.95
CA SER A 14 -17.46 -28.17 -11.11
C SER A 14 -17.76 -27.45 -12.43
N ALA A 15 -18.74 -26.54 -12.48
CA ALA A 15 -19.14 -25.92 -13.74
C ALA A 15 -18.24 -24.74 -14.19
N PHE A 16 -17.35 -24.26 -13.34
CA PHE A 16 -16.51 -23.07 -13.62
C PHE A 16 -15.03 -23.37 -13.84
N ALA A 17 -14.62 -24.63 -13.90
CA ALA A 17 -13.20 -25.02 -13.97
C ALA A 17 -12.55 -24.86 -15.36
N ALA A 18 -13.28 -24.43 -16.40
CA ALA A 18 -12.74 -24.35 -17.77
C ALA A 18 -13.40 -23.27 -18.66
N GLY A 19 -13.99 -22.22 -18.07
CA GLY A 19 -14.59 -21.11 -18.82
C GLY A 19 -13.89 -19.79 -18.54
N ASP A 20 -14.12 -18.82 -19.42
CA ASP A 20 -13.66 -17.44 -19.24
C ASP A 20 -14.03 -16.92 -17.85
N LEU A 21 -13.09 -16.20 -17.22
CA LEU A 21 -13.30 -15.56 -15.93
C LEU A 21 -14.61 -14.75 -15.96
N PRO A 22 -15.49 -14.85 -14.94
CA PRO A 22 -16.68 -14.04 -14.89
C PRO A 22 -16.33 -12.56 -14.97
N THR A 23 -16.79 -11.89 -16.03
CA THR A 23 -16.50 -10.48 -16.30
C THR A 23 -17.77 -9.65 -16.37
N VAL A 24 -17.67 -8.39 -15.96
CA VAL A 24 -18.68 -7.36 -16.17
C VAL A 24 -18.06 -6.28 -17.04
N GLY A 25 -18.56 -6.10 -18.26
CA GLY A 25 -18.00 -5.15 -19.22
C GLY A 25 -16.55 -5.45 -19.62
N GLY A 26 -16.14 -6.73 -19.63
CA GLY A 26 -14.77 -7.14 -19.95
C GLY A 26 -13.78 -7.08 -18.78
N ILE A 27 -14.23 -6.62 -17.61
CA ILE A 27 -13.39 -6.53 -16.39
C ILE A 27 -13.69 -7.74 -15.50
N PRO A 28 -12.71 -8.53 -15.06
CA PRO A 28 -12.91 -9.61 -14.10
C PRO A 28 -13.50 -9.12 -12.79
N ILE A 29 -14.43 -9.89 -12.21
CA ILE A 29 -15.18 -9.48 -11.00
C ILE A 29 -14.23 -9.32 -9.80
N ASP A 30 -13.17 -10.10 -9.69
CA ASP A 30 -12.18 -9.97 -8.61
C ASP A 30 -11.46 -8.60 -8.64
N PHE A 31 -11.19 -8.03 -9.82
CA PHE A 31 -10.69 -6.65 -9.95
C PHE A 31 -11.71 -5.61 -9.53
N ILE A 32 -13.00 -5.83 -9.83
CA ILE A 32 -14.08 -4.93 -9.39
C ILE A 32 -14.19 -4.96 -7.86
N LEU A 33 -14.17 -6.15 -7.25
CA LEU A 33 -14.18 -6.30 -5.79
C LEU A 33 -12.96 -5.65 -5.14
N PHE A 34 -11.79 -5.78 -5.76
CA PHE A 34 -10.57 -5.11 -5.30
C PHE A 34 -10.70 -3.58 -5.37
N ALA A 35 -11.17 -3.04 -6.50
CA ALA A 35 -11.40 -1.61 -6.67
C ALA A 35 -12.42 -1.06 -5.65
N LEU A 36 -13.51 -1.81 -5.37
CA LEU A 36 -14.48 -1.47 -4.33
C LEU A 36 -13.87 -1.50 -2.93
N THR A 37 -12.96 -2.43 -2.66
CA THR A 37 -12.23 -2.48 -1.39
C THR A 37 -11.34 -1.25 -1.23
N LEU A 38 -10.60 -0.85 -2.26
CA LEU A 38 -9.78 0.37 -2.24
C LEU A 38 -10.62 1.62 -2.05
N LEU A 39 -11.74 1.71 -2.76
CA LEU A 39 -12.70 2.81 -2.58
C LEU A 39 -13.25 2.83 -1.15
N GLY A 40 -13.58 1.68 -0.59
CA GLY A 40 -14.02 1.54 0.79
C GLY A 40 -12.97 2.01 1.79
N VAL A 41 -11.70 1.66 1.59
CA VAL A 41 -10.57 2.15 2.42
C VAL A 41 -10.46 3.67 2.34
N ALA A 42 -10.61 4.26 1.15
CA ALA A 42 -10.54 5.71 0.97
C ALA A 42 -11.72 6.44 1.64
N LEU A 43 -12.93 5.90 1.54
CA LEU A 43 -14.13 6.51 2.13
C LEU A 43 -14.23 6.31 3.64
N PHE A 44 -13.84 5.13 4.15
CA PHE A 44 -13.93 4.76 5.57
C PHE A 44 -12.55 4.76 6.23
N HIS A 45 -11.80 5.85 6.08
CA HIS A 45 -10.42 5.98 6.57
C HIS A 45 -10.25 5.74 8.09
N HIS A 46 -11.30 5.89 8.90
CA HIS A 46 -11.27 5.54 10.33
C HIS A 46 -11.38 4.03 10.60
N ALA A 47 -11.84 3.25 9.62
CA ALA A 47 -12.08 1.81 9.73
C ALA A 47 -11.29 1.00 8.70
N THR A 48 -10.17 1.53 8.21
CA THR A 48 -9.33 0.97 7.14
C THR A 48 -9.05 -0.52 7.32
N LEU A 49 -8.67 -0.95 8.52
CA LEU A 49 -8.37 -2.36 8.82
C LEU A 49 -9.60 -3.25 8.59
N TYR A 50 -10.76 -2.84 9.09
CA TYR A 50 -11.99 -3.63 8.95
C TYR A 50 -12.43 -3.72 7.47
N VAL A 51 -12.32 -2.62 6.73
CA VAL A 51 -12.64 -2.61 5.30
C VAL A 51 -11.67 -3.51 4.52
N ALA A 52 -10.37 -3.40 4.77
CA ALA A 52 -9.37 -4.24 4.12
C ALA A 52 -9.56 -5.73 4.43
N LEU A 53 -9.82 -6.10 5.68
CA LEU A 53 -10.11 -7.48 6.08
C LEU A 53 -11.40 -8.00 5.45
N THR A 54 -12.45 -7.17 5.38
CA THR A 54 -13.71 -7.54 4.72
C THR A 54 -13.48 -7.78 3.23
N GLY A 55 -12.73 -6.90 2.57
CA GLY A 55 -12.34 -7.06 1.16
C GLY A 55 -11.55 -8.34 0.92
N LEU A 56 -10.53 -8.59 1.75
CA LEU A 56 -9.73 -9.82 1.68
C LEU A 56 -10.60 -11.07 1.80
N VAL A 57 -11.47 -11.12 2.80
CA VAL A 57 -12.38 -12.28 3.00
C VAL A 57 -13.33 -12.41 1.82
N THR A 58 -13.92 -11.32 1.35
CA THR A 58 -14.88 -11.34 0.23
C THR A 58 -14.23 -11.83 -1.05
N ILE A 59 -13.03 -11.30 -1.41
CA ILE A 59 -12.30 -11.72 -2.61
C ILE A 59 -11.85 -13.18 -2.49
N SER A 60 -11.34 -13.59 -1.32
CA SER A 60 -10.92 -14.97 -1.07
C SER A 60 -12.08 -15.94 -1.20
N LEU A 61 -13.24 -15.63 -0.62
CA LEU A 61 -14.45 -16.44 -0.73
C LEU A 61 -14.95 -16.49 -2.18
N TYR A 62 -14.96 -15.35 -2.87
CA TYR A 62 -15.33 -15.31 -4.28
C TYR A 62 -14.43 -16.22 -5.12
N LYS A 63 -13.12 -16.14 -4.93
CA LYS A 63 -12.15 -17.00 -5.63
C LYS A 63 -12.32 -18.48 -5.28
N MET A 64 -12.57 -18.80 -4.01
CA MET A 64 -12.81 -20.18 -3.59
C MET A 64 -14.07 -20.79 -4.21
N LEU A 65 -15.13 -19.99 -4.41
CA LEU A 65 -16.43 -20.47 -4.85
C LEU A 65 -16.61 -20.43 -6.38
N PHE A 66 -15.99 -19.45 -7.07
CA PHE A 66 -16.33 -19.17 -8.47
C PHE A 66 -15.16 -19.26 -9.45
N THR A 67 -13.96 -18.77 -9.12
CA THR A 67 -12.87 -18.66 -10.11
C THR A 67 -11.65 -19.55 -9.82
N GLY A 68 -11.46 -19.95 -8.57
CA GLY A 68 -10.27 -20.70 -8.15
C GLY A 68 -9.00 -19.85 -8.04
N PHE A 69 -7.90 -20.52 -7.68
CA PHE A 69 -6.55 -19.97 -7.58
C PHE A 69 -5.66 -20.65 -8.63
N LYS A 70 -4.46 -20.11 -8.88
CA LYS A 70 -3.47 -20.73 -9.78
C LYS A 70 -3.14 -22.18 -9.40
N THR A 71 -3.27 -22.51 -8.11
CA THR A 71 -2.97 -23.83 -7.53
C THR A 71 -4.16 -24.78 -7.49
N GLY A 72 -5.37 -24.32 -7.87
CA GLY A 72 -6.57 -25.14 -7.88
C GLY A 72 -7.83 -24.41 -7.44
N VAL A 73 -8.91 -25.15 -7.27
CA VAL A 73 -10.23 -24.61 -6.89
C VAL A 73 -10.58 -24.91 -5.43
N GLY A 74 -11.48 -24.12 -4.87
CA GLY A 74 -12.01 -24.32 -3.52
C GLY A 74 -10.96 -24.14 -2.43
N VAL A 75 -11.19 -24.81 -1.29
CA VAL A 75 -10.32 -24.73 -0.09
C VAL A 75 -8.92 -25.28 -0.39
N ALA A 76 -8.83 -26.38 -1.14
CA ALA A 76 -7.55 -26.98 -1.49
C ALA A 76 -6.70 -26.01 -2.34
N GLY A 77 -7.31 -25.32 -3.31
CA GLY A 77 -6.66 -24.29 -4.10
C GLY A 77 -6.20 -23.10 -3.26
N PHE A 78 -7.02 -22.66 -2.29
CA PHE A 78 -6.65 -21.59 -1.37
C PHE A 78 -5.45 -21.95 -0.50
N VAL A 79 -5.45 -23.14 0.12
CA VAL A 79 -4.34 -23.62 0.94
C VAL A 79 -3.06 -23.80 0.10
N GLY A 80 -3.21 -24.37 -1.10
CA GLY A 80 -2.09 -24.50 -2.05
C GLY A 80 -1.52 -23.13 -2.47
N HIS A 81 -2.37 -22.15 -2.71
CA HIS A 81 -1.95 -20.77 -3.03
C HIS A 81 -1.20 -20.12 -1.86
N LEU A 82 -1.73 -20.21 -0.64
CA LEU A 82 -1.02 -19.73 0.55
C LEU A 82 0.34 -20.43 0.74
N GLY A 83 0.39 -21.74 0.51
CA GLY A 83 1.62 -22.53 0.59
C GLY A 83 2.64 -22.15 -0.51
N HIS A 84 2.19 -21.67 -1.65
CA HIS A 84 3.06 -21.18 -2.73
C HIS A 84 3.58 -19.75 -2.44
N GLU A 85 2.70 -18.89 -1.97
CA GLU A 85 3.00 -17.46 -1.77
C GLU A 85 3.51 -17.13 -0.34
N TRP A 86 3.59 -18.11 0.56
CA TRP A 86 3.90 -17.84 1.96
C TRP A 86 5.24 -17.13 2.16
N VAL A 87 6.25 -17.43 1.32
CA VAL A 87 7.57 -16.79 1.40
C VAL A 87 7.47 -15.30 1.03
N THR A 88 6.72 -14.97 -0.02
CA THR A 88 6.44 -13.59 -0.43
C THR A 88 5.72 -12.82 0.67
N ILE A 89 4.68 -13.45 1.25
CA ILE A 89 3.89 -12.85 2.34
C ILE A 89 4.76 -12.62 3.58
N ALA A 90 5.59 -13.61 3.96
CA ALA A 90 6.49 -13.50 5.10
C ALA A 90 7.55 -12.43 4.89
N ASN A 91 8.16 -12.36 3.71
CA ASN A 91 9.13 -11.33 3.35
C ASN A 91 8.54 -9.93 3.44
N LEU A 92 7.34 -9.72 2.86
CA LEU A 92 6.63 -8.45 2.95
C LEU A 92 6.30 -8.09 4.39
N PHE A 93 5.78 -9.03 5.18
CA PHE A 93 5.47 -8.79 6.58
C PHE A 93 6.69 -8.39 7.40
N CYS A 94 7.80 -9.11 7.25
CA CYS A 94 9.05 -8.81 7.95
C CYS A 94 9.62 -7.45 7.53
N LEU A 95 9.58 -7.14 6.23
CA LEU A 95 10.09 -5.89 5.69
C LEU A 95 9.26 -4.69 6.18
N LEU A 96 7.93 -4.75 6.04
CA LEU A 96 7.04 -3.68 6.51
C LEU A 96 7.13 -3.48 8.03
N THR A 97 7.26 -4.58 8.79
CA THR A 97 7.47 -4.50 10.24
C THR A 97 8.80 -3.82 10.56
N GLY A 98 9.87 -4.16 9.83
CA GLY A 98 11.18 -3.53 9.97
C GLY A 98 11.12 -2.02 9.70
N PHE A 99 10.46 -1.61 8.63
CA PHE A 99 10.28 -0.19 8.31
C PHE A 99 9.43 0.55 9.35
N ALA A 100 8.35 -0.07 9.82
CA ALA A 100 7.52 0.51 10.88
C ALA A 100 8.32 0.73 12.18
N LEU A 101 9.19 -0.22 12.55
CA LEU A 101 10.07 -0.10 13.71
C LEU A 101 11.11 1.01 13.50
N LEU A 102 11.72 1.09 12.31
CA LEU A 102 12.69 2.12 11.95
C LEU A 102 12.05 3.52 11.98
N ALA A 103 10.89 3.67 11.34
CA ALA A 103 10.14 4.92 11.34
C ALA A 103 9.77 5.38 12.75
N ARG A 104 9.27 4.45 13.59
CA ARG A 104 8.94 4.76 14.98
C ARG A 104 10.17 5.12 15.81
N HIS A 105 11.32 4.50 15.55
CA HIS A 105 12.58 4.87 16.19
C HIS A 105 13.02 6.27 15.78
N PHE A 106 12.92 6.59 14.48
CA PHE A 106 13.22 7.90 13.95
C PHE A 106 12.30 9.00 14.54
N GLU A 107 10.99 8.76 14.62
CA GLU A 107 10.03 9.68 15.26
C GLU A 107 10.42 10.00 16.71
N LYS A 108 10.88 8.97 17.46
CA LYS A 108 11.30 9.12 18.86
C LYS A 108 12.68 9.72 19.04
N SER A 109 13.51 9.82 18.00
CA SER A 109 14.91 10.26 18.05
C SER A 109 14.96 11.75 18.13
N HIS A 110 14.25 12.60 18.56
CA HIS A 110 14.33 14.07 18.57
C HIS A 110 14.77 14.73 17.24
N VAL A 111 15.22 13.95 16.24
CA VAL A 111 15.63 14.47 14.91
C VAL A 111 14.50 15.28 14.25
N PRO A 112 13.24 14.82 14.20
CA PRO A 112 12.15 15.60 13.62
C PRO A 112 11.89 16.94 14.31
N VAL A 113 12.30 17.05 15.59
CA VAL A 113 12.12 18.27 16.40
C VAL A 113 13.30 19.22 16.24
N ILE A 114 14.50 18.69 16.07
CA ILE A 114 15.73 19.46 16.01
C ILE A 114 16.00 19.96 14.59
N LEU A 115 15.75 19.13 13.60
CA LEU A 115 16.07 19.37 12.20
C LEU A 115 15.42 20.64 11.63
N PRO A 116 14.14 20.98 11.90
CA PRO A 116 13.54 22.23 11.45
C PRO A 116 14.22 23.49 11.98
N LYS A 117 14.93 23.40 13.12
CA LYS A 117 15.62 24.56 13.72
C LYS A 117 16.83 25.04 12.90
N TYR A 118 17.35 24.20 12.05
CA TYR A 118 18.47 24.51 11.16
C TYR A 118 18.02 25.00 9.78
N LEU A 119 16.69 24.97 9.52
CA LEU A 119 16.13 25.43 8.26
C LEU A 119 15.94 26.95 8.30
N PRO A 120 16.16 27.66 7.17
CA PRO A 120 15.85 29.08 7.06
C PRO A 120 14.38 29.38 7.32
N ASP A 121 14.07 30.53 7.91
CA ASP A 121 12.69 30.98 8.19
C ASP A 121 11.98 31.57 6.94
N ASP A 122 12.53 31.35 5.74
CA ASP A 122 11.99 31.82 4.46
C ASP A 122 11.43 30.67 3.61
N TRP A 123 11.05 30.97 2.37
CA TRP A 123 10.56 29.97 1.40
C TRP A 123 11.58 28.87 1.12
N LYS A 124 12.89 29.16 1.28
CA LYS A 124 13.97 28.16 1.09
C LYS A 124 13.92 27.08 2.15
N GLY A 125 13.56 27.44 3.40
CA GLY A 125 13.38 26.45 4.47
C GLY A 125 12.24 25.49 4.17
N GLY A 126 11.12 26.00 3.66
CA GLY A 126 10.01 25.17 3.19
C GLY A 126 10.43 24.24 2.05
N PHE A 127 11.13 24.76 1.04
CA PHE A 127 11.63 23.96 -0.07
C PHE A 127 12.64 22.88 0.38
N LEU A 128 13.60 23.26 1.20
CA LEU A 128 14.61 22.33 1.72
C LEU A 128 13.96 21.21 2.55
N MET A 129 12.90 21.52 3.28
CA MET A 129 12.15 20.50 4.01
C MET A 129 11.45 19.50 3.07
N LEU A 130 10.90 19.95 1.94
CA LEU A 130 10.34 19.02 0.93
C LEU A 130 11.43 18.11 0.34
N VAL A 131 12.61 18.66 0.05
CA VAL A 131 13.78 17.87 -0.39
C VAL A 131 14.18 16.85 0.68
N MET A 132 14.15 17.23 1.95
CA MET A 132 14.45 16.31 3.04
C MET A 132 13.41 15.20 3.15
N VAL A 133 12.13 15.51 3.02
CA VAL A 133 11.05 14.51 3.01
C VAL A 133 11.23 13.55 1.83
N PHE A 134 11.56 14.07 0.64
CA PHE A 134 11.90 13.26 -0.53
C PHE A 134 13.04 12.27 -0.24
N VAL A 135 14.15 12.76 0.32
CA VAL A 135 15.31 11.93 0.68
C VAL A 135 14.95 10.92 1.76
N LEU A 136 14.24 11.33 2.81
CA LEU A 136 13.80 10.42 3.88
C LEU A 136 12.92 9.29 3.34
N SER A 137 12.03 9.61 2.41
CA SER A 137 11.14 8.62 1.81
C SER A 137 11.86 7.61 0.91
N SER A 138 13.07 7.90 0.46
CA SER A 138 13.89 6.91 -0.25
C SER A 138 14.41 5.79 0.66
N PHE A 139 14.37 5.99 1.99
CA PHE A 139 14.86 5.03 3.00
C PHE A 139 13.78 4.60 4.00
N LEU A 140 12.74 5.39 4.15
CA LEU A 140 11.58 5.10 4.99
C LEU A 140 10.37 4.92 4.09
N ASP A 141 9.39 4.16 4.57
CA ASP A 141 8.08 4.10 3.92
C ASP A 141 7.51 5.51 3.70
N ASN A 142 6.89 5.73 2.52
CA ASN A 142 6.36 7.02 2.10
C ASN A 142 5.31 7.59 3.08
N ILE A 143 4.52 6.74 3.73
CA ILE A 143 3.54 7.16 4.74
C ILE A 143 4.27 7.70 5.97
N ALA A 144 5.29 6.99 6.46
CA ALA A 144 6.08 7.42 7.60
C ALA A 144 6.82 8.74 7.30
N ALA A 145 7.43 8.86 6.11
CA ALA A 145 8.10 10.08 5.67
C ALA A 145 7.14 11.28 5.60
N ALA A 146 5.91 11.07 5.11
CA ALA A 146 4.89 12.12 5.07
C ALA A 146 4.44 12.55 6.48
N LEU A 147 4.24 11.61 7.40
CA LEU A 147 3.87 11.92 8.79
C LEU A 147 4.98 12.70 9.51
N ILE A 148 6.24 12.28 9.35
CA ILE A 148 7.41 12.99 9.88
C ILE A 148 7.50 14.39 9.28
N GLY A 149 7.36 14.52 7.96
CA GLY A 149 7.34 15.80 7.26
C GLY A 149 6.23 16.72 7.75
N GLY A 150 5.04 16.19 7.98
CA GLY A 150 3.92 16.93 8.56
C GLY A 150 4.21 17.45 9.98
N ALA A 151 4.80 16.61 10.83
CA ALA A 151 5.23 17.00 12.18
C ALA A 151 6.31 18.09 12.15
N MET A 152 7.30 17.97 11.25
CA MET A 152 8.34 18.96 11.04
C MET A 152 7.77 20.28 10.52
N ALA A 153 6.81 20.24 9.57
CA ALA A 153 6.13 21.43 9.06
C ALA A 153 5.36 22.16 10.13
N HIS A 154 4.70 21.44 11.01
CA HIS A 154 3.97 22.03 12.13
C HIS A 154 4.90 22.84 13.06
N GLN A 155 6.13 22.39 13.24
CA GLN A 155 7.14 23.12 14.02
C GLN A 155 7.75 24.28 13.23
N LEU A 156 8.14 24.09 11.97
CA LEU A 156 8.73 25.10 11.12
C LEU A 156 7.80 26.30 10.95
N PHE A 157 6.52 26.06 10.66
CA PHE A 157 5.52 27.10 10.43
C PHE A 157 4.72 27.51 11.70
N LYS A 158 5.21 27.12 12.90
CA LYS A 158 4.58 27.51 14.19
C LYS A 158 3.07 27.23 14.22
N ALA A 159 2.70 26.01 13.83
CA ALA A 159 1.31 25.53 13.76
C ALA A 159 0.42 26.19 12.67
N ARG A 160 0.97 26.99 11.77
CA ARG A 160 0.23 27.67 10.68
C ARG A 160 0.58 27.04 9.32
N VAL A 161 0.38 25.70 9.21
CA VAL A 161 0.68 24.99 7.97
C VAL A 161 -0.51 25.11 7.01
N HIS A 162 -0.25 25.59 5.79
CA HIS A 162 -1.26 25.63 4.73
C HIS A 162 -1.52 24.23 4.19
N ILE A 163 -2.77 23.88 3.88
CA ILE A 163 -3.16 22.57 3.37
C ILE A 163 -2.40 22.18 2.08
N GLY A 164 -2.14 23.15 1.21
CA GLY A 164 -1.34 22.95 0.00
C GLY A 164 0.10 22.51 0.30
N TYR A 165 0.67 22.95 1.42
CA TYR A 165 2.01 22.53 1.81
C TYR A 165 2.00 21.08 2.36
N LEU A 166 0.94 20.68 3.08
CA LEU A 166 0.76 19.28 3.47
C LEU A 166 0.62 18.38 2.24
N ALA A 167 -0.13 18.83 1.23
CA ALA A 167 -0.20 18.10 -0.05
C ALA A 167 1.16 18.00 -0.75
N ALA A 168 1.99 19.05 -0.70
CA ALA A 168 3.34 19.02 -1.24
C ALA A 168 4.26 18.04 -0.48
N ILE A 169 4.10 17.92 0.85
CA ILE A 169 4.81 16.91 1.66
C ILE A 169 4.44 15.50 1.20
N VAL A 170 3.15 15.22 1.00
CA VAL A 170 2.67 13.91 0.52
C VAL A 170 3.21 13.64 -0.89
N ALA A 171 3.21 14.64 -1.77
CA ALA A 171 3.78 14.51 -3.12
C ALA A 171 5.29 14.23 -3.07
N ALA A 172 6.03 14.97 -2.24
CA ALA A 172 7.47 14.78 -2.07
C ALA A 172 7.81 13.40 -1.49
N SER A 173 7.03 12.91 -0.52
CA SER A 173 7.24 11.57 0.03
C SER A 173 6.95 10.47 -0.98
N ASN A 174 5.89 10.56 -1.76
CA ASN A 174 5.59 9.59 -2.81
C ASN A 174 6.65 9.61 -3.92
N ALA A 175 7.08 10.80 -4.35
CA ALA A 175 8.14 10.95 -5.34
C ALA A 175 9.48 10.36 -4.84
N GLY A 176 9.81 10.58 -3.56
CA GLY A 176 11.02 10.02 -2.93
C GLY A 176 10.97 8.50 -2.78
N GLY A 177 9.80 7.91 -2.56
CA GLY A 177 9.61 6.46 -2.51
C GLY A 177 9.63 5.79 -3.88
N ALA A 178 9.17 6.48 -4.93
CA ALA A 178 8.88 5.89 -6.24
C ALA A 178 10.10 5.21 -6.91
N GLY A 179 11.31 5.72 -6.71
CA GLY A 179 12.54 5.17 -7.28
C GLY A 179 13.33 4.28 -6.31
N SER A 180 12.79 4.00 -5.13
CA SER A 180 13.46 3.17 -4.12
C SER A 180 12.69 1.89 -3.86
N VAL A 181 13.40 0.75 -3.87
CA VAL A 181 12.81 -0.56 -3.50
C VAL A 181 12.50 -0.67 -2.00
N VAL A 182 12.86 0.35 -1.21
CA VAL A 182 12.67 0.41 0.24
C VAL A 182 11.61 1.44 0.62
N GLY A 183 11.51 2.52 -0.14
CA GLY A 183 10.67 3.67 0.18
C GLY A 183 9.19 3.52 -0.19
N ASP A 184 8.84 2.52 -1.00
CA ASP A 184 7.46 2.25 -1.41
C ASP A 184 7.18 0.76 -1.46
N THR A 185 6.01 0.34 -0.96
CA THR A 185 5.61 -1.07 -0.92
C THR A 185 5.46 -1.68 -2.32
N THR A 186 5.04 -0.88 -3.31
CA THR A 186 4.87 -1.34 -4.69
C THR A 186 6.20 -1.69 -5.31
N THR A 187 7.20 -0.83 -5.18
CA THR A 187 8.56 -1.06 -5.69
C THR A 187 9.28 -2.18 -4.94
N THR A 188 8.99 -2.32 -3.63
CA THR A 188 9.42 -3.48 -2.84
C THR A 188 8.87 -4.80 -3.41
N MET A 189 7.58 -4.84 -3.75
CA MET A 189 6.96 -6.02 -4.36
C MET A 189 7.58 -6.35 -5.72
N MET A 190 7.84 -5.33 -6.55
CA MET A 190 8.55 -5.51 -7.82
C MET A 190 9.94 -6.13 -7.63
N TRP A 191 10.67 -5.69 -6.60
CA TRP A 191 11.98 -6.27 -6.28
C TRP A 191 11.88 -7.72 -5.80
N ILE A 192 10.93 -8.03 -4.93
CA ILE A 192 10.68 -9.42 -4.47
C ILE A 192 10.29 -10.32 -5.64
N ASP A 193 9.57 -9.79 -6.64
CA ASP A 193 9.17 -10.50 -7.88
C ASP A 193 10.33 -10.61 -8.90
N GLY A 194 11.54 -10.14 -8.54
CA GLY A 194 12.76 -10.31 -9.32
C GLY A 194 13.18 -9.14 -10.21
N ILE A 195 12.48 -8.00 -10.14
CA ILE A 195 12.89 -6.79 -10.86
C ILE A 195 14.11 -6.18 -10.18
N SER A 196 15.15 -5.88 -10.97
CA SER A 196 16.40 -5.30 -10.46
C SER A 196 16.13 -3.93 -9.80
N PRO A 197 16.70 -3.66 -8.61
CA PRO A 197 16.63 -2.34 -7.97
C PRO A 197 17.14 -1.20 -8.86
N LEU A 198 18.09 -1.49 -9.76
CA LEU A 198 18.64 -0.49 -10.69
C LEU A 198 17.58 -0.02 -11.71
N ILE A 199 16.67 -0.90 -12.13
CA ILE A 199 15.56 -0.55 -13.03
C ILE A 199 14.54 0.31 -12.28
N VAL A 200 14.31 0.04 -10.99
CA VAL A 200 13.39 0.83 -10.17
C VAL A 200 13.90 2.26 -10.00
N LEU A 201 15.22 2.49 -9.97
CA LEU A 201 15.80 3.84 -9.91
C LEU A 201 15.40 4.73 -11.10
N ASP A 202 15.07 4.15 -12.27
CA ASP A 202 14.63 4.92 -13.43
C ASP A 202 13.33 5.70 -13.16
N ALA A 203 12.54 5.27 -12.18
CA ALA A 203 11.33 6.01 -11.77
C ALA A 203 11.65 7.40 -11.19
N TYR A 204 12.86 7.62 -10.67
CA TYR A 204 13.27 8.97 -10.22
C TYR A 204 13.34 9.97 -11.37
N VAL A 205 13.60 9.54 -12.61
CA VAL A 205 13.57 10.44 -13.77
C VAL A 205 12.19 11.06 -13.91
N ALA A 206 11.13 10.26 -13.77
CA ALA A 206 9.75 10.75 -13.82
C ALA A 206 9.32 11.49 -12.54
N ALA A 207 9.93 11.18 -11.39
CA ALA A 207 9.59 11.79 -10.12
C ALA A 207 10.20 13.19 -9.92
N VAL A 208 11.27 13.52 -10.67
CA VAL A 208 12.01 14.81 -10.56
C VAL A 208 11.57 15.79 -11.65
N VAL A 209 10.93 15.33 -12.74
CA VAL A 209 10.38 16.15 -13.84
C VAL A 209 9.00 16.66 -13.48
#